data_fe6a17361eaa0773183379c27fd4994c
#
_entry.id   fe6a17361eaa0773183379c27fd4994c
#
_cell.length_a   1.000
_cell.length_b   1.000
_cell.length_c   1.000
_cell.angle_alpha   90.00
_cell.angle_beta   90.00
_cell.angle_gamma   90.00
#
_symmetry.space_group_name_H-M   'P 1'
#
loop_
_entity.id
_entity.type
_entity.pdbx_description
1 polymer ?
#
loop_
_entity_poly.entity_id
_entity_poly.type
_entity_poly.pdbx_seq_one_letter_code
_entity_poly.pdbx_strand_id
1 'polypeptide(L)'
;MSLNLLGDGYVETIDNRDIEQNVLQQGQAHLGIAGVAVRAPLLEGSASQPTTQVGRFGWKSQHTSLMSSCADSLRNELGIRNRLYPDEYPTLAATDGPTPFDTPDAKTHMTELERLVAEIRQTSPPARDANLAVSADAQAGEKLFAQIGCAICHVSTYKTVKPGTRINGGTYKVPKFLGNQVIHPYSDFLLHDVGTGDGIPQAAEPEYLDQSTANKFRTAPLWGLRFRQDLMHDGNSPGTEAAIARHGGEATKVRQRYDHLTPAEKHQLQQFLKSL
;
A
#
# COMPACT_ATOMS: atom_id res chain seq x y z
N MET A 1 6.91 7.32 8.95
CA MET A 1 7.44 7.69 7.61
C MET A 1 6.32 7.66 6.59
N SER A 2 6.26 8.63 5.65
CA SER A 2 5.21 8.70 4.64
C SER A 2 5.38 7.60 3.58
N LEU A 3 4.27 7.04 3.10
CA LEU A 3 4.24 6.11 1.97
C LEU A 3 4.37 6.87 0.64
N ASN A 4 4.87 6.21 -0.39
CA ASN A 4 4.91 6.76 -1.74
C ASN A 4 3.51 6.71 -2.36
N LEU A 5 3.05 7.82 -2.92
CA LEU A 5 1.74 7.92 -3.60
C LEU A 5 1.81 7.67 -5.12
N LEU A 6 3.03 7.63 -5.69
CA LEU A 6 3.20 7.44 -7.13
C LEU A 6 2.75 6.03 -7.54
N GLY A 7 1.79 5.96 -8.46
CA GLY A 7 1.21 4.70 -8.92
C GLY A 7 0.03 4.19 -8.10
N ASP A 8 -0.39 4.89 -7.06
CA ASP A 8 -1.50 4.45 -6.20
C ASP A 8 -2.84 4.37 -6.95
N GLY A 9 -3.01 5.10 -8.06
CA GLY A 9 -4.15 4.91 -8.96
C GLY A 9 -4.23 3.48 -9.53
N TYR A 10 -3.10 2.86 -9.83
CA TYR A 10 -3.05 1.46 -10.26
C TYR A 10 -3.35 0.51 -9.10
N VAL A 11 -2.82 0.80 -7.90
CA VAL A 11 -3.11 0.01 -6.69
C VAL A 11 -4.61 0.00 -6.40
N GLU A 12 -5.29 1.15 -6.53
CA GLU A 12 -6.73 1.27 -6.33
C GLU A 12 -7.53 0.37 -7.29
N THR A 13 -6.98 0.07 -8.46
CA THR A 13 -7.64 -0.74 -9.50
C THR A 13 -7.25 -2.22 -9.50
N ILE A 14 -6.51 -2.70 -8.51
CA ILE A 14 -6.31 -4.14 -8.28
C ILE A 14 -7.63 -4.74 -7.76
N ASP A 15 -8.04 -5.90 -8.28
CA ASP A 15 -9.23 -6.61 -7.77
C ASP A 15 -9.00 -7.05 -6.31
N ASN A 16 -10.02 -6.87 -5.44
CA ASN A 16 -9.95 -7.33 -4.05
C ASN A 16 -9.62 -8.83 -3.96
N ARG A 17 -10.15 -9.64 -4.89
CA ARG A 17 -9.91 -11.09 -4.95
C ARG A 17 -8.44 -11.44 -5.16
N ASP A 18 -7.71 -10.63 -5.91
CA ASP A 18 -6.28 -10.87 -6.15
C ASP A 18 -5.46 -10.64 -4.88
N ILE A 19 -5.83 -9.64 -4.06
CA ILE A 19 -5.20 -9.41 -2.75
C ILE A 19 -5.57 -10.53 -1.78
N GLU A 20 -6.85 -10.94 -1.73
CA GLU A 20 -7.31 -12.03 -0.87
C GLU A 20 -6.69 -13.38 -1.26
N GLN A 21 -6.41 -13.60 -2.56
CA GLN A 21 -5.75 -14.81 -3.05
C GLN A 21 -4.34 -14.97 -2.47
N ASN A 22 -3.63 -13.87 -2.18
CA ASN A 22 -2.32 -13.93 -1.54
C ASN A 22 -2.38 -14.57 -0.15
N VAL A 23 -3.44 -14.33 0.64
CA VAL A 23 -3.64 -14.97 1.95
C VAL A 23 -3.66 -16.49 1.81
N LEU A 24 -4.39 -17.01 0.81
CA LEU A 24 -4.49 -18.45 0.55
C LEU A 24 -3.14 -19.04 0.11
N GLN A 25 -2.42 -18.34 -0.76
CA GLN A 25 -1.11 -18.78 -1.26
C GLN A 25 -0.06 -18.81 -0.14
N GLN A 26 -0.07 -17.86 0.76
CA GLN A 26 0.86 -17.80 1.91
C GLN A 26 0.65 -18.96 2.87
N GLY A 27 -0.60 -19.35 3.14
CA GLY A 27 -0.91 -20.53 3.94
C GLY A 27 -0.32 -21.83 3.37
N GLN A 28 -0.18 -21.92 2.04
CA GLN A 28 0.38 -23.07 1.35
C GLN A 28 1.92 -23.10 1.37
N ALA A 29 2.58 -21.98 1.60
CA ALA A 29 4.05 -21.88 1.57
C ALA A 29 4.75 -22.55 2.77
N HIS A 30 4.03 -22.89 3.83
CA HIS A 30 4.52 -23.55 5.06
C HIS A 30 5.72 -22.86 5.75
N LEU A 31 5.89 -21.55 5.53
CA LEU A 31 6.97 -20.75 6.14
C LEU A 31 6.55 -20.04 7.43
N GLY A 32 5.27 -20.14 7.83
CA GLY A 32 4.72 -19.42 8.97
C GLY A 32 4.37 -17.96 8.62
N ILE A 33 4.26 -17.64 7.34
CA ILE A 33 3.79 -16.35 6.84
C ILE A 33 2.26 -16.41 6.76
N ALA A 34 1.58 -15.45 7.38
CA ALA A 34 0.12 -15.39 7.48
C ALA A 34 -0.35 -13.94 7.40
N GLY A 35 -0.30 -13.37 6.20
CA GLY A 35 -0.76 -12.02 5.96
C GLY A 35 -2.25 -11.85 6.20
N VAL A 36 -2.65 -10.68 6.67
CA VAL A 36 -4.05 -10.32 6.94
C VAL A 36 -4.55 -9.34 5.90
N ALA A 37 -5.62 -9.72 5.18
CA ALA A 37 -6.38 -8.80 4.35
C ALA A 37 -7.36 -8.03 5.25
N VAL A 38 -7.06 -6.77 5.54
CA VAL A 38 -7.93 -5.92 6.38
C VAL A 38 -9.20 -5.59 5.62
N ARG A 39 -10.36 -5.71 6.29
CA ARG A 39 -11.63 -5.19 5.83
C ARG A 39 -11.86 -3.82 6.44
N ALA A 40 -11.78 -2.77 5.62
CA ALA A 40 -11.99 -1.40 6.04
C ALA A 40 -13.28 -0.82 5.40
N PRO A 41 -13.90 0.19 6.01
CA PRO A 41 -15.12 0.80 5.49
C PRO A 41 -14.85 1.52 4.16
N LEU A 42 -15.85 1.50 3.30
CA LEU A 42 -15.89 2.31 2.08
C LEU A 42 -16.66 3.59 2.38
N LEU A 43 -15.95 4.68 2.68
CA LEU A 43 -16.54 5.91 3.20
C LEU A 43 -17.30 6.71 2.14
N GLU A 44 -16.89 6.64 0.87
CA GLU A 44 -17.58 7.31 -0.24
C GLU A 44 -18.81 6.55 -0.76
N GLY A 45 -19.15 5.43 -0.14
CA GLY A 45 -20.33 4.64 -0.47
C GLY A 45 -21.63 5.24 0.05
N SER A 46 -22.73 4.48 -0.05
CA SER A 46 -24.02 4.91 0.49
C SER A 46 -24.02 4.76 2.02
N ALA A 47 -24.32 5.83 2.73
CA ALA A 47 -24.47 5.83 4.19
C ALA A 47 -25.56 4.86 4.71
N SER A 48 -26.52 4.47 3.85
CA SER A 48 -27.58 3.53 4.21
C SER A 48 -27.14 2.07 4.24
N GLN A 49 -26.00 1.73 3.63
CA GLN A 49 -25.40 0.40 3.65
C GLN A 49 -23.87 0.52 3.66
N PRO A 50 -23.26 0.67 4.84
CA PRO A 50 -21.81 0.70 4.93
C PRO A 50 -21.28 -0.65 4.43
N THR A 51 -20.49 -0.60 3.36
CA THR A 51 -19.82 -1.78 2.81
C THR A 51 -18.36 -1.73 3.20
N THR A 52 -17.78 -2.88 3.54
CA THR A 52 -16.35 -3.02 3.72
C THR A 52 -15.71 -3.59 2.47
N GLN A 53 -14.49 -3.17 2.18
CA GLN A 53 -13.65 -3.71 1.12
C GLN A 53 -12.25 -4.01 1.66
N VAL A 54 -11.41 -4.62 0.84
CA VAL A 54 -10.01 -4.85 1.20
C VAL A 54 -9.26 -3.53 1.26
N GLY A 55 -8.77 -3.17 2.44
CA GLY A 55 -7.90 -2.02 2.66
C GLY A 55 -6.56 -2.21 1.96
N ARG A 56 -6.03 -1.13 1.40
CA ARG A 56 -4.78 -1.17 0.63
C ARG A 56 -3.94 0.10 0.74
N PHE A 57 -4.47 1.13 1.41
CA PHE A 57 -3.77 2.39 1.63
C PHE A 57 -3.53 2.61 3.13
N GLY A 58 -2.49 3.41 3.44
CA GLY A 58 -1.98 3.56 4.80
C GLY A 58 -1.08 2.40 5.24
N TRP A 59 -0.31 2.60 6.30
CA TRP A 59 0.58 1.58 6.84
C TRP A 59 -0.15 0.38 7.47
N LYS A 60 -1.37 0.59 7.90
CA LYS A 60 -2.23 -0.45 8.51
C LYS A 60 -3.37 -0.90 7.59
N SER A 61 -3.30 -0.59 6.28
CA SER A 61 -4.36 -0.90 5.30
C SER A 61 -5.74 -0.39 5.73
N GLN A 62 -5.80 0.75 6.43
CA GLN A 62 -7.01 1.30 7.01
C GLN A 62 -7.94 1.95 5.97
N HIS A 63 -7.49 2.17 4.74
CA HIS A 63 -8.29 2.78 3.69
C HIS A 63 -8.45 1.87 2.48
N THR A 64 -9.68 1.81 1.95
CA THR A 64 -10.05 1.01 0.79
C THR A 64 -9.86 1.74 -0.53
N SER A 65 -9.89 3.07 -0.50
CA SER A 65 -9.84 3.95 -1.66
C SER A 65 -8.86 5.10 -1.47
N LEU A 66 -8.42 5.69 -2.57
CA LEU A 66 -7.64 6.94 -2.53
C LEU A 66 -8.46 8.09 -1.98
N MET A 67 -9.79 8.08 -2.20
CA MET A 67 -10.69 9.12 -1.69
C MET A 67 -10.65 9.14 -0.15
N SER A 68 -10.85 7.98 0.50
CA SER A 68 -10.82 7.90 1.96
C SER A 68 -9.42 8.17 2.54
N SER A 69 -8.36 7.70 1.86
CA SER A 69 -6.98 7.93 2.28
C SER A 69 -6.58 9.41 2.24
N CYS A 70 -6.90 10.10 1.15
CA CYS A 70 -6.62 11.55 1.03
C CYS A 70 -7.47 12.37 2.01
N ALA A 71 -8.73 12.00 2.18
CA ALA A 71 -9.63 12.69 3.10
C ALA A 71 -9.15 12.57 4.56
N ASP A 72 -8.65 11.40 4.95
CA ASP A 72 -8.08 11.16 6.27
C ASP A 72 -6.78 11.95 6.49
N SER A 73 -5.87 11.93 5.50
CA SER A 73 -4.62 12.71 5.57
C SER A 73 -4.88 14.20 5.66
N LEU A 74 -5.86 14.73 4.90
CA LEU A 74 -6.25 16.14 5.02
C LEU A 74 -6.69 16.49 6.42
N ARG A 75 -7.53 15.65 7.05
CA ARG A 75 -7.99 15.88 8.43
C ARG A 75 -6.86 15.74 9.44
N ASN A 76 -6.12 14.63 9.40
CA ASN A 76 -5.18 14.26 10.47
C ASN A 76 -3.83 14.98 10.37
N GLU A 77 -3.37 15.28 9.16
CA GLU A 77 -2.06 15.91 8.96
C GLU A 77 -2.15 17.42 8.77
N LEU A 78 -3.26 17.92 8.19
CA LEU A 78 -3.43 19.32 7.85
C LEU A 78 -4.54 20.03 8.62
N GLY A 79 -5.37 19.30 9.40
CA GLY A 79 -6.51 19.87 10.12
C GLY A 79 -7.64 20.34 9.18
N ILE A 80 -7.69 19.82 7.96
CA ILE A 80 -8.68 20.21 6.95
C ILE A 80 -9.83 19.20 6.95
N ARG A 81 -11.00 19.66 7.42
CA ARG A 81 -12.25 18.88 7.35
C ARG A 81 -12.72 18.71 5.92
N ASN A 82 -13.43 17.63 5.66
CA ASN A 82 -14.03 17.33 4.37
C ASN A 82 -15.31 16.49 4.55
N ARG A 83 -16.05 16.26 3.47
CA ARG A 83 -17.35 15.55 3.51
C ARG A 83 -17.28 14.11 4.03
N LEU A 84 -16.12 13.43 3.95
CA LEU A 84 -15.92 12.09 4.49
C LEU A 84 -15.53 12.12 5.97
N TYR A 85 -14.92 13.21 6.42
CA TYR A 85 -14.53 13.48 7.80
C TYR A 85 -14.97 14.90 8.17
N PRO A 86 -16.28 15.11 8.46
CA PRO A 86 -16.83 16.42 8.70
C PRO A 86 -16.43 17.01 10.05
N ASP A 87 -16.10 16.14 11.00
CA ASP A 87 -15.74 16.55 12.35
C ASP A 87 -14.24 16.76 12.48
N GLU A 88 -13.84 17.80 13.17
CA GLU A 88 -12.50 17.93 13.71
C GLU A 88 -12.29 16.90 14.83
N TYR A 89 -11.03 16.62 15.17
CA TYR A 89 -10.73 15.77 16.31
C TYR A 89 -11.51 16.21 17.54
N PRO A 90 -11.97 15.30 18.41
CA PRO A 90 -12.95 15.58 19.49
C PRO A 90 -12.57 16.67 20.49
N THR A 91 -11.35 17.20 20.40
CA THR A 91 -10.83 18.23 21.31
C THR A 91 -10.99 19.67 20.82
N LEU A 92 -11.39 19.87 19.57
CA LEU A 92 -11.62 21.19 19.00
C LEU A 92 -13.11 21.36 18.72
N ALA A 93 -13.72 22.44 19.19
CA ALA A 93 -15.12 22.71 18.99
C ALA A 93 -15.47 22.69 17.50
N ALA A 94 -16.47 21.88 17.13
CA ALA A 94 -16.97 21.84 15.78
C ALA A 94 -17.35 23.23 15.31
N THR A 95 -16.75 23.72 14.25
CA THR A 95 -17.21 24.93 13.58
C THR A 95 -18.28 24.55 12.58
N ASP A 96 -19.52 24.92 12.84
CA ASP A 96 -20.64 24.67 11.94
C ASP A 96 -20.43 25.37 10.60
N GLY A 97 -20.62 24.64 9.52
CA GLY A 97 -20.63 25.15 8.15
C GLY A 97 -19.93 24.28 7.11
N PRO A 98 -20.27 24.46 5.83
CA PRO A 98 -19.59 23.75 4.75
C PRO A 98 -18.12 24.12 4.71
N THR A 99 -17.25 23.13 4.55
CA THR A 99 -15.83 23.39 4.39
C THR A 99 -15.57 23.95 2.99
N PRO A 100 -14.71 24.96 2.84
CA PRO A 100 -14.31 25.43 1.50
C PRO A 100 -13.77 24.31 0.61
N PHE A 101 -13.21 23.26 1.23
CA PHE A 101 -12.61 22.12 0.54
C PHE A 101 -13.64 21.21 -0.14
N ASP A 102 -14.90 21.24 0.30
CA ASP A 102 -16.01 20.47 -0.30
C ASP A 102 -16.87 21.30 -1.24
N THR A 103 -16.57 22.58 -1.43
CA THR A 103 -17.28 23.42 -2.40
C THR A 103 -16.79 23.09 -3.81
N PRO A 104 -17.69 22.61 -4.70
CA PRO A 104 -17.29 22.30 -6.06
C PRO A 104 -16.88 23.57 -6.82
N ASP A 105 -15.81 23.46 -7.58
CA ASP A 105 -15.42 24.51 -8.53
C ASP A 105 -16.50 24.74 -9.59
N ALA A 106 -16.80 25.97 -9.91
CA ALA A 106 -17.90 26.33 -10.83
C ALA A 106 -17.71 25.81 -12.28
N LYS A 107 -16.49 25.53 -12.71
CA LYS A 107 -16.17 25.08 -14.07
C LYS A 107 -16.01 23.56 -14.13
N THR A 108 -15.32 22.96 -13.15
CA THR A 108 -15.01 21.54 -13.16
C THR A 108 -16.05 20.70 -12.43
N HIS A 109 -16.88 21.32 -11.59
CA HIS A 109 -17.82 20.67 -10.68
C HIS A 109 -17.17 19.66 -9.73
N MET A 110 -15.86 19.76 -9.52
CA MET A 110 -15.09 18.93 -8.58
C MET A 110 -14.74 19.71 -7.34
N THR A 111 -14.77 19.04 -6.20
CA THR A 111 -14.21 19.55 -4.95
C THR A 111 -12.68 19.50 -4.98
N GLU A 112 -12.01 20.22 -4.08
CA GLU A 112 -10.55 20.17 -3.97
C GLU A 112 -10.05 18.75 -3.61
N LEU A 113 -10.79 18.03 -2.75
CA LEU A 113 -10.50 16.63 -2.44
C LEU A 113 -10.56 15.76 -3.70
N GLU A 114 -11.60 15.91 -4.52
CA GLU A 114 -11.74 15.13 -5.77
C GLU A 114 -10.64 15.46 -6.78
N ARG A 115 -10.19 16.71 -6.85
CA ARG A 115 -9.07 17.12 -7.70
C ARG A 115 -7.76 16.51 -7.24
N LEU A 116 -7.46 16.58 -5.92
CA LEU A 116 -6.27 15.94 -5.34
C LEU A 116 -6.22 14.44 -5.66
N VAL A 117 -7.32 13.74 -5.44
CA VAL A 117 -7.42 12.31 -5.73
C VAL A 117 -7.27 12.03 -7.23
N ALA A 118 -7.86 12.87 -8.09
CA ALA A 118 -7.72 12.72 -9.54
C ALA A 118 -6.28 12.90 -10.00
N GLU A 119 -5.52 13.82 -9.40
CA GLU A 119 -4.09 14.02 -9.69
C GLU A 119 -3.27 12.81 -9.25
N ILE A 120 -3.47 12.29 -8.03
CA ILE A 120 -2.77 11.10 -7.55
C ILE A 120 -3.05 9.89 -8.46
N ARG A 121 -4.31 9.69 -8.88
CA ARG A 121 -4.69 8.61 -9.81
C ARG A 121 -3.97 8.67 -11.15
N GLN A 122 -3.50 9.84 -11.56
CA GLN A 122 -2.78 10.02 -12.83
C GLN A 122 -1.27 9.86 -12.69
N THR A 123 -0.75 9.71 -11.48
CA THR A 123 0.68 9.47 -11.28
C THR A 123 1.06 8.06 -11.75
N SER A 124 2.24 7.94 -12.33
CA SER A 124 2.81 6.64 -12.68
C SER A 124 3.78 6.17 -11.60
N PRO A 125 3.85 4.85 -11.32
CA PRO A 125 4.90 4.33 -10.46
C PRO A 125 6.27 4.65 -11.07
N PRO A 126 7.32 4.86 -10.22
CA PRO A 126 8.67 5.03 -10.72
C PRO A 126 9.09 3.85 -11.60
N ALA A 127 9.60 4.14 -12.78
CA ALA A 127 10.06 3.11 -13.69
C ALA A 127 11.28 2.37 -13.10
N ARG A 128 11.36 1.05 -13.30
CA ARG A 128 12.55 0.26 -12.97
C ARG A 128 13.75 0.79 -13.77
N ASP A 129 14.96 0.77 -13.19
CA ASP A 129 16.18 1.12 -13.93
C ASP A 129 16.42 0.10 -15.05
N ALA A 130 16.22 0.52 -16.29
CA ALA A 130 16.26 -0.36 -17.45
C ALA A 130 17.64 -0.98 -17.69
N ASN A 131 18.71 -0.23 -17.42
CA ASN A 131 20.09 -0.71 -17.63
C ASN A 131 20.48 -1.72 -16.55
N LEU A 132 20.16 -1.42 -15.30
CA LEU A 132 20.46 -2.31 -14.20
C LEU A 132 19.62 -3.58 -14.26
N ALA A 133 18.35 -3.48 -14.61
CA ALA A 133 17.42 -4.60 -14.68
C ALA A 133 17.83 -5.69 -15.69
N VAL A 134 18.56 -5.34 -16.75
CA VAL A 134 19.04 -6.30 -17.76
C VAL A 134 20.43 -6.87 -17.41
N SER A 135 21.07 -6.40 -16.36
CA SER A 135 22.36 -6.94 -15.94
C SER A 135 22.24 -8.39 -15.44
N ALA A 136 23.28 -9.20 -15.64
CA ALA A 136 23.30 -10.57 -15.19
C ALA A 136 23.09 -10.68 -13.66
N ASP A 137 23.69 -9.79 -12.90
CA ASP A 137 23.57 -9.75 -11.44
C ASP A 137 22.14 -9.42 -10.98
N ALA A 138 21.49 -8.39 -11.57
CA ALA A 138 20.12 -8.07 -11.19
C ALA A 138 19.13 -9.18 -11.56
N GLN A 139 19.33 -9.85 -12.71
CA GLN A 139 18.50 -11.00 -13.10
C GLN A 139 18.72 -12.21 -12.18
N ALA A 140 19.96 -12.47 -11.76
CA ALA A 140 20.26 -13.51 -10.78
C ALA A 140 19.66 -13.14 -9.41
N GLY A 141 19.76 -11.89 -9.01
CA GLY A 141 19.18 -11.35 -7.77
C GLY A 141 17.65 -11.48 -7.74
N GLU A 142 16.95 -11.25 -8.85
CA GLU A 142 15.49 -11.43 -8.96
C GLU A 142 15.09 -12.90 -8.75
N LYS A 143 15.86 -13.82 -9.28
CA LYS A 143 15.65 -15.26 -9.02
C LYS A 143 15.89 -15.61 -7.55
N LEU A 144 16.98 -15.10 -6.95
CA LEU A 144 17.27 -15.28 -5.53
C LEU A 144 16.15 -14.73 -4.64
N PHE A 145 15.63 -13.55 -4.96
CA PHE A 145 14.51 -12.92 -4.26
C PHE A 145 13.29 -13.86 -4.17
N ALA A 146 12.97 -14.53 -5.26
CA ALA A 146 11.90 -15.53 -5.27
C ALA A 146 12.29 -16.81 -4.51
N GLN A 147 13.50 -17.35 -4.73
CA GLN A 147 13.98 -18.61 -4.15
C GLN A 147 14.07 -18.58 -2.63
N ILE A 148 14.56 -17.49 -2.04
CA ILE A 148 14.66 -17.37 -0.58
C ILE A 148 13.31 -17.05 0.08
N GLY A 149 12.30 -16.62 -0.70
CA GLY A 149 10.92 -16.44 -0.24
C GLY A 149 10.47 -15.00 -0.04
N CYS A 150 11.26 -13.99 -0.43
CA CYS A 150 10.84 -12.58 -0.34
C CYS A 150 9.57 -12.31 -1.17
N ALA A 151 9.43 -12.98 -2.33
CA ALA A 151 8.29 -12.84 -3.23
C ALA A 151 6.96 -13.34 -2.64
N ILE A 152 6.95 -13.97 -1.46
CA ILE A 152 5.72 -14.43 -0.79
C ILE A 152 4.91 -13.23 -0.26
N CYS A 153 5.59 -12.23 0.31
CA CYS A 153 4.97 -10.96 0.72
C CYS A 153 5.14 -9.89 -0.38
N HIS A 154 6.29 -9.86 -1.05
CA HIS A 154 6.56 -8.91 -2.11
C HIS A 154 6.15 -9.48 -3.48
N VAL A 155 4.83 -9.66 -3.67
CA VAL A 155 4.23 -10.16 -4.92
C VAL A 155 4.58 -9.24 -6.07
N SER A 156 5.23 -9.79 -7.09
CA SER A 156 5.84 -8.99 -8.16
C SER A 156 4.84 -8.37 -9.12
N THR A 157 3.68 -8.98 -9.33
CA THR A 157 2.84 -8.66 -10.50
C THR A 157 1.36 -8.74 -10.21
N TYR A 158 0.62 -7.71 -10.65
CA TYR A 158 -0.84 -7.71 -10.75
C TYR A 158 -1.30 -7.23 -12.12
N LYS A 159 -2.53 -7.61 -12.44
CA LYS A 159 -3.24 -7.03 -13.58
C LYS A 159 -4.44 -6.24 -13.05
N THR A 160 -4.51 -4.96 -13.40
CA THR A 160 -5.62 -4.10 -13.01
C THR A 160 -6.93 -4.51 -13.69
N VAL A 161 -8.07 -4.19 -13.09
CA VAL A 161 -9.39 -4.49 -13.64
C VAL A 161 -9.59 -3.84 -15.02
N LYS A 162 -10.59 -4.28 -15.76
CA LYS A 162 -10.88 -3.77 -17.11
C LYS A 162 -11.28 -2.29 -17.07
N PRO A 163 -10.94 -1.51 -18.13
CA PRO A 163 -11.50 -0.17 -18.31
C PRO A 163 -13.03 -0.19 -18.27
N GLY A 164 -13.61 0.80 -17.63
CA GLY A 164 -15.06 0.90 -17.47
C GLY A 164 -15.63 0.13 -16.29
N THR A 165 -14.86 -0.73 -15.60
CA THR A 165 -15.26 -1.34 -14.34
C THR A 165 -15.56 -0.25 -13.31
N ARG A 166 -16.66 -0.42 -12.57
CA ARG A 166 -16.98 0.43 -11.43
C ARG A 166 -16.42 -0.20 -10.15
N ILE A 167 -15.58 0.54 -9.45
CA ILE A 167 -14.98 0.18 -8.16
C ILE A 167 -15.46 1.13 -7.07
N ASN A 168 -15.04 0.90 -5.84
CA ASN A 168 -15.38 1.74 -4.66
C ASN A 168 -16.91 1.92 -4.54
N GLY A 169 -17.65 0.80 -4.48
CA GLY A 169 -19.11 0.86 -4.39
C GLY A 169 -19.81 1.47 -5.61
N GLY A 170 -19.13 1.54 -6.75
CA GLY A 170 -19.66 2.13 -7.98
C GLY A 170 -19.37 3.62 -8.15
N THR A 171 -18.69 4.25 -7.20
CA THR A 171 -18.40 5.69 -7.21
C THR A 171 -17.32 6.06 -8.22
N TYR A 172 -16.39 5.14 -8.50
CA TYR A 172 -15.32 5.38 -9.47
C TYR A 172 -15.38 4.42 -10.67
N LYS A 173 -15.36 4.98 -11.88
CA LYS A 173 -15.29 4.22 -13.14
C LYS A 173 -13.85 4.23 -13.64
N VAL A 174 -13.23 3.07 -13.72
CA VAL A 174 -11.82 2.90 -14.11
C VAL A 174 -11.59 3.40 -15.53
N PRO A 175 -10.71 4.39 -15.75
CA PRO A 175 -10.39 4.92 -17.08
C PRO A 175 -9.49 3.96 -17.88
N LYS A 176 -9.34 4.21 -19.17
CA LYS A 176 -8.54 3.36 -20.07
C LYS A 176 -7.08 3.25 -19.64
N PHE A 177 -6.49 4.33 -19.13
CA PHE A 177 -5.06 4.35 -18.77
C PHE A 177 -4.75 3.54 -17.49
N LEU A 178 -5.71 3.32 -16.59
CA LEU A 178 -5.55 2.49 -15.40
C LEU A 178 -6.00 1.03 -15.60
N GLY A 179 -6.85 0.77 -16.59
CA GLY A 179 -7.45 -0.55 -16.75
C GLY A 179 -6.66 -1.49 -17.67
N ASN A 180 -6.70 -2.79 -17.37
CA ASN A 180 -5.95 -3.86 -18.06
C ASN A 180 -4.43 -3.67 -18.08
N GLN A 181 -3.88 -2.91 -17.13
CA GLN A 181 -2.44 -2.70 -17.02
C GLN A 181 -1.80 -3.84 -16.23
N VAL A 182 -0.62 -4.25 -16.67
CA VAL A 182 0.26 -5.12 -15.87
C VAL A 182 1.20 -4.22 -15.09
N ILE A 183 1.17 -4.36 -13.76
CA ILE A 183 1.96 -3.55 -12.83
C ILE A 183 2.84 -4.42 -11.95
N HIS A 184 3.95 -3.85 -11.49
CA HIS A 184 4.97 -4.58 -10.71
C HIS A 184 5.24 -3.88 -9.37
N PRO A 185 4.29 -3.93 -8.41
CA PRO A 185 4.46 -3.25 -7.12
C PRO A 185 5.43 -3.95 -6.17
N TYR A 186 5.65 -5.25 -6.31
CA TYR A 186 6.38 -6.05 -5.33
C TYR A 186 5.78 -5.88 -3.92
N SER A 187 4.50 -6.10 -3.81
CA SER A 187 3.72 -6.03 -2.56
C SER A 187 2.49 -6.93 -2.67
N ASP A 188 2.11 -7.60 -1.60
CA ASP A 188 0.83 -8.31 -1.50
C ASP A 188 -0.30 -7.46 -0.93
N PHE A 189 0.01 -6.24 -0.45
CA PHE A 189 -0.89 -5.31 0.23
C PHE A 189 -1.53 -5.87 1.51
N LEU A 190 -1.01 -6.96 2.07
CA LEU A 190 -1.44 -7.56 3.32
C LEU A 190 -0.69 -6.97 4.52
N LEU A 191 -1.25 -7.13 5.70
CA LEU A 191 -0.58 -6.81 6.96
C LEU A 191 0.22 -8.01 7.46
N HIS A 192 1.47 -7.78 7.85
CA HIS A 192 2.38 -8.76 8.41
C HIS A 192 3.04 -8.28 9.70
N ASP A 193 3.23 -9.18 10.65
CA ASP A 193 4.12 -8.95 11.78
C ASP A 193 5.55 -9.35 11.40
N VAL A 194 6.37 -8.36 11.11
CA VAL A 194 7.80 -8.53 10.79
C VAL A 194 8.70 -8.17 11.98
N GLY A 195 8.15 -8.17 13.18
CA GLY A 195 8.91 -7.92 14.43
C GLY A 195 9.25 -6.44 14.68
N THR A 196 8.60 -5.52 13.96
CA THR A 196 8.81 -4.07 14.12
C THR A 196 7.52 -3.35 14.55
N GLY A 197 6.58 -4.08 15.13
CA GLY A 197 5.30 -3.56 15.57
C GLY A 197 5.41 -2.45 16.61
N ASP A 198 4.44 -1.52 16.59
CA ASP A 198 4.32 -0.39 17.51
C ASP A 198 3.26 -0.58 18.60
N GLY A 199 2.51 -1.71 18.53
CA GLY A 199 1.43 -2.00 19.47
C GLY A 199 0.18 -1.18 19.26
N ILE A 200 0.09 -0.40 18.16
CA ILE A 200 -1.01 0.52 17.90
C ILE A 200 -1.89 -0.04 16.79
N PRO A 201 -3.08 -0.58 17.08
CA PRO A 201 -4.04 -0.94 16.05
C PRO A 201 -4.62 0.33 15.43
N GLN A 202 -4.86 0.31 14.13
CA GLN A 202 -5.46 1.43 13.41
C GLN A 202 -6.61 0.97 12.52
N ALA A 203 -7.62 1.83 12.44
CA ALA A 203 -8.70 1.74 11.47
C ALA A 203 -9.10 3.15 11.04
N ALA A 204 -9.77 3.27 9.89
CA ALA A 204 -10.34 4.56 9.45
C ALA A 204 -11.43 5.04 10.42
N GLU A 205 -12.17 4.09 11.01
CA GLU A 205 -13.24 4.34 11.99
C GLU A 205 -13.07 3.40 13.19
N PRO A 206 -13.37 3.86 14.43
CA PRO A 206 -13.14 3.10 15.66
C PRO A 206 -13.83 1.72 15.72
N GLU A 207 -15.01 1.59 15.12
CA GLU A 207 -15.77 0.33 15.11
C GLU A 207 -15.13 -0.79 14.28
N TYR A 208 -14.16 -0.45 13.42
CA TYR A 208 -13.40 -1.41 12.63
C TYR A 208 -12.02 -1.71 13.22
N LEU A 209 -11.76 -1.23 14.44
CA LEU A 209 -10.49 -1.44 15.12
C LEU A 209 -10.26 -2.91 15.45
N ASP A 210 -9.21 -3.50 14.89
CA ASP A 210 -8.82 -4.89 15.15
C ASP A 210 -7.47 -4.92 15.92
N GLN A 211 -7.53 -5.29 17.20
CA GLN A 211 -6.36 -5.39 18.07
C GLN A 211 -5.32 -6.41 17.57
N SER A 212 -5.73 -7.42 16.81
CA SER A 212 -4.82 -8.41 16.24
C SER A 212 -3.85 -7.81 15.21
N THR A 213 -4.14 -6.62 14.70
CA THR A 213 -3.29 -5.89 13.74
C THR A 213 -2.27 -4.95 14.38
N ALA A 214 -2.26 -4.80 15.71
CA ALA A 214 -1.46 -3.81 16.43
C ALA A 214 0.03 -3.84 16.07
N ASN A 215 0.60 -5.04 15.88
CA ASN A 215 2.02 -5.20 15.54
C ASN A 215 2.25 -5.47 14.04
N LYS A 216 1.21 -5.33 13.19
CA LYS A 216 1.29 -5.63 11.77
C LYS A 216 1.33 -4.38 10.93
N PHE A 217 2.11 -4.42 9.86
CA PHE A 217 2.20 -3.37 8.85
C PHE A 217 1.99 -3.90 7.45
N ARG A 218 1.44 -3.06 6.59
CA ARG A 218 1.24 -3.37 5.18
C ARG A 218 2.58 -3.52 4.47
N THR A 219 2.72 -4.57 3.67
CA THR A 219 3.84 -4.70 2.75
C THR A 219 3.83 -3.49 1.80
N ALA A 220 4.80 -2.60 1.96
CA ALA A 220 4.93 -1.42 1.11
C ALA A 220 5.39 -1.82 -0.30
N PRO A 221 4.86 -1.19 -1.37
CA PRO A 221 5.41 -1.37 -2.71
C PRO A 221 6.89 -1.06 -2.79
N LEU A 222 7.65 -1.89 -3.53
CA LEU A 222 9.09 -1.70 -3.71
C LEU A 222 9.43 -0.90 -4.97
N TRP A 223 8.48 -0.56 -5.82
CA TRP A 223 8.76 0.33 -6.94
C TRP A 223 9.30 1.68 -6.44
N GLY A 224 10.35 2.18 -7.09
CA GLY A 224 11.06 3.39 -6.67
C GLY A 224 11.92 3.22 -5.41
N LEU A 225 12.20 1.97 -4.98
CA LEU A 225 13.05 1.66 -3.82
C LEU A 225 14.42 2.35 -3.90
N ARG A 226 15.01 2.43 -5.09
CA ARG A 226 16.31 3.05 -5.32
C ARG A 226 16.39 4.54 -4.95
N PHE A 227 15.24 5.22 -4.85
CA PHE A 227 15.17 6.63 -4.48
C PHE A 227 14.94 6.85 -2.99
N ARG A 228 14.84 5.77 -2.19
CA ARG A 228 14.53 5.85 -0.77
C ARG A 228 15.75 5.45 0.04
N GLN A 229 16.20 6.34 0.92
CA GLN A 229 17.33 6.09 1.82
C GLN A 229 16.89 5.41 3.10
N ASP A 230 15.80 5.90 3.70
CA ASP A 230 15.25 5.38 4.95
C ASP A 230 14.03 4.50 4.65
N LEU A 231 14.05 3.29 5.19
CA LEU A 231 13.09 2.24 4.92
C LEU A 231 12.35 1.80 6.18
N MET A 232 11.37 0.92 6.02
CA MET A 232 10.38 0.49 6.99
C MET A 232 9.41 1.62 7.39
N HIS A 233 8.37 1.29 8.16
CA HIS A 233 7.33 2.26 8.56
C HIS A 233 7.86 3.40 9.45
N ASP A 234 8.89 3.10 10.24
CA ASP A 234 9.52 4.01 11.19
C ASP A 234 10.73 4.79 10.62
N GLY A 235 11.16 4.46 9.39
CA GLY A 235 12.32 5.08 8.77
C GLY A 235 13.67 4.71 9.39
N ASN A 236 13.70 3.74 10.33
CA ASN A 236 14.91 3.40 11.08
C ASN A 236 15.80 2.36 10.37
N SER A 237 15.69 2.22 9.07
CA SER A 237 16.49 1.28 8.29
C SER A 237 17.20 2.01 7.15
N PRO A 238 18.45 2.44 7.35
CA PRO A 238 19.23 3.08 6.30
C PRO A 238 19.61 2.07 5.22
N GLY A 239 18.85 2.08 4.13
CA GLY A 239 19.03 1.17 3.00
C GLY A 239 18.48 -0.24 3.18
N THR A 240 18.59 -1.01 2.09
CA THR A 240 17.95 -2.32 1.93
C THR A 240 18.53 -3.41 2.84
N GLU A 241 19.84 -3.40 3.10
CA GLU A 241 20.46 -4.40 3.98
C GLU A 241 19.98 -4.24 5.43
N ALA A 242 19.91 -3.00 5.93
CA ALA A 242 19.37 -2.73 7.26
C ALA A 242 17.89 -3.09 7.37
N ALA A 243 17.11 -2.83 6.32
CA ALA A 243 15.70 -3.24 6.27
C ALA A 243 15.55 -4.76 6.31
N ILE A 244 16.31 -5.50 5.49
CA ILE A 244 16.29 -6.98 5.49
C ILE A 244 16.69 -7.53 6.86
N ALA A 245 17.72 -6.98 7.50
CA ALA A 245 18.18 -7.43 8.82
C ALA A 245 17.09 -7.29 9.91
N ARG A 246 16.18 -6.33 9.76
CA ARG A 246 15.06 -6.11 10.69
C ARG A 246 13.80 -6.95 10.37
N HIS A 247 13.79 -7.73 9.30
CA HIS A 247 12.69 -8.64 8.98
C HIS A 247 12.70 -9.84 9.95
N GLY A 248 11.97 -9.70 11.05
CA GLY A 248 11.71 -10.74 12.08
C GLY A 248 10.30 -11.31 11.97
N GLY A 249 9.72 -11.77 13.08
CA GLY A 249 8.37 -12.29 13.13
C GLY A 249 8.08 -13.34 12.05
N GLU A 250 7.05 -13.10 11.22
CA GLU A 250 6.67 -13.97 10.11
C GLU A 250 7.78 -14.13 9.05
N ALA A 251 8.63 -13.11 8.88
CA ALA A 251 9.72 -13.13 7.89
C ALA A 251 11.01 -13.81 8.38
N THR A 252 11.08 -14.27 9.65
CA THR A 252 12.32 -14.81 10.26
C THR A 252 12.97 -15.91 9.41
N LYS A 253 12.20 -16.87 8.89
CA LYS A 253 12.76 -17.96 8.10
C LYS A 253 13.35 -17.47 6.75
N VAL A 254 12.71 -16.48 6.13
CA VAL A 254 13.18 -15.86 4.87
C VAL A 254 14.46 -15.08 5.13
N ARG A 255 14.50 -14.29 6.21
CA ARG A 255 15.71 -13.57 6.65
C ARG A 255 16.87 -14.52 6.93
N GLN A 256 16.64 -15.65 7.62
CA GLN A 256 17.67 -16.66 7.85
C GLN A 256 18.22 -17.23 6.54
N ARG A 257 17.39 -17.46 5.51
CA ARG A 257 17.86 -17.86 4.19
C ARG A 257 18.74 -16.80 3.52
N TYR A 258 18.37 -15.51 3.67
CA TYR A 258 19.22 -14.40 3.24
C TYR A 258 20.57 -14.39 3.96
N ASP A 259 20.58 -14.64 5.27
CA ASP A 259 21.82 -14.65 6.08
C ASP A 259 22.81 -15.71 5.57
N HIS A 260 22.31 -16.86 5.06
CA HIS A 260 23.11 -17.94 4.50
C HIS A 260 23.59 -17.72 3.05
N LEU A 261 23.15 -16.67 2.38
CA LEU A 261 23.66 -16.34 1.04
C LEU A 261 25.14 -15.99 1.09
N THR A 262 25.85 -16.38 0.05
CA THR A 262 27.25 -15.96 -0.18
C THR A 262 27.33 -14.44 -0.42
N PRO A 263 28.49 -13.81 -0.25
CA PRO A 263 28.67 -12.39 -0.57
C PRO A 263 28.30 -12.05 -2.02
N ALA A 264 28.58 -12.95 -2.97
CA ALA A 264 28.21 -12.76 -4.37
C ALA A 264 26.69 -12.77 -4.58
N GLU A 265 25.96 -13.71 -3.97
CA GLU A 265 24.50 -13.78 -4.03
C GLU A 265 23.84 -12.58 -3.35
N LYS A 266 24.37 -12.12 -2.20
CA LYS A 266 23.92 -10.88 -1.56
C LYS A 266 24.11 -9.69 -2.48
N HIS A 267 25.26 -9.58 -3.15
CA HIS A 267 25.50 -8.55 -4.15
C HIS A 267 24.46 -8.60 -5.28
N GLN A 268 24.20 -9.77 -5.84
CA GLN A 268 23.20 -9.96 -6.90
C GLN A 268 21.80 -9.51 -6.44
N LEU A 269 21.38 -9.92 -5.25
CA LEU A 269 20.11 -9.49 -4.68
C LEU A 269 20.04 -7.96 -4.52
N GLN A 270 21.14 -7.33 -4.07
CA GLN A 270 21.20 -5.87 -3.96
C GLN A 270 21.13 -5.17 -5.33
N GLN A 271 21.73 -5.74 -6.39
CA GLN A 271 21.61 -5.18 -7.75
C GLN A 271 20.15 -5.25 -8.25
N PHE A 272 19.45 -6.35 -7.96
CA PHE A 272 18.02 -6.45 -8.25
C PHE A 272 17.22 -5.35 -7.50
N LEU A 273 17.38 -5.25 -6.17
CA LEU A 273 16.66 -4.25 -5.37
C LEU A 273 16.95 -2.81 -5.79
N LYS A 274 18.18 -2.51 -6.15
CA LYS A 274 18.59 -1.21 -6.70
C LYS A 274 17.97 -0.93 -8.07
N SER A 275 17.55 -1.95 -8.81
CA SER A 275 16.88 -1.74 -10.08
C SER A 275 15.42 -1.31 -9.94
N LEU A 276 14.81 -1.54 -8.76
CA LEU A 276 13.43 -1.17 -8.46
C LEU A 276 13.35 0.29 -8.00
#